data_c9e4196bb40c77452434ebd3ec232a2d
#
_entry.id   c9e4196bb40c77452434ebd3ec232a2d
#
_cell.length_a   1.000
_cell.length_b   1.000
_cell.length_c   1.000
_cell.angle_alpha   90.00
_cell.angle_beta   90.00
_cell.angle_gamma   90.00
#
_symmetry.space_group_name_H-M   'P 1'
#
loop_
_entity.id
_entity.type
_entity.pdbx_description
1 polymer ?
#
loop_
_entity_poly.entity_id
_entity_poly.type
_entity_poly.pdbx_seq_one_letter_code
_entity_poly.pdbx_strand_id
1 'polypeptide(L)'
;KCIPMNRSENDIFERINWENGMDIDANDLIMTENFFLNSMYKMKQTSLPAFGYGLLPDKNLDTQDQGTDMEVYHTVTDKVEIRVNRCLGVTRSGFIVDYKAGVEDNMSLKITIPAETIRREITGKANRWNILLTVSPYERVLSGTPDNATLPPRFPYVKPSYTLSLSPIERTIISANVLILGRLRMEGERFLLDYTYIPPCTSLTAHAELIRYYRYFGQMFNSIEKSSKDIVAKVINRSDSSPIAINTACICKSILHYTAMCFFEYRNLGMFWHPAKMIDCYSSLAHICFNSLNFLEKTEKEDLMQYFYEWSDISPVAFESLMNEAIDIEYEHTDLQSAFFIIEKFLKALSELWQMLVSLDYIGRHKDNIVIGERKYSDNRGKSTEWTPFDRM
;
A
#
# COMPACT_ATOMS: atom_id res chain seq x y z
N LYS A 1 36.68 6.16 30.50
CA LYS A 1 35.62 7.18 30.18
C LYS A 1 35.37 7.12 28.68
N CYS A 2 34.36 6.33 28.28
CA CYS A 2 33.91 6.38 26.88
C CYS A 2 33.22 7.73 26.65
N ILE A 3 33.76 8.52 25.75
CA ILE A 3 33.11 9.74 25.24
C ILE A 3 32.01 9.26 24.28
N PRO A 4 30.74 9.60 24.47
CA PRO A 4 29.72 9.31 23.48
C PRO A 4 30.00 10.19 22.26
N MET A 5 30.48 9.58 21.20
CA MET A 5 30.64 10.24 19.90
C MET A 5 29.26 10.43 19.27
N ASN A 6 28.68 11.61 19.49
CA ASN A 6 27.50 12.06 18.76
C ASN A 6 27.97 12.41 17.32
N ARG A 7 28.02 11.40 16.43
CA ARG A 7 28.41 11.59 15.03
C ARG A 7 27.20 11.90 14.19
N SER A 8 27.30 12.96 13.36
CA SER A 8 26.28 13.41 12.44
C SER A 8 26.14 12.43 11.25
N GLU A 9 25.01 12.46 10.54
CA GLU A 9 24.68 11.61 9.36
C GLU A 9 25.71 11.70 8.20
N ASN A 10 26.74 12.55 8.31
CA ASN A 10 27.79 12.76 7.30
C ASN A 10 29.14 12.11 7.66
N ASP A 11 29.19 11.20 8.62
CA ASP A 11 30.46 10.56 8.96
C ASP A 11 30.98 9.71 7.80
N ILE A 12 32.06 10.16 7.20
CA ILE A 12 32.79 9.43 6.16
C ILE A 12 33.56 8.33 6.89
N PHE A 13 33.16 7.06 6.68
CA PHE A 13 33.96 5.94 7.17
C PHE A 13 35.09 5.69 6.18
N GLU A 14 36.33 5.92 6.62
CA GLU A 14 37.54 5.73 5.84
C GLU A 14 38.15 4.35 6.10
N ARG A 15 38.95 3.85 5.15
CA ARG A 15 39.71 2.63 5.34
C ARG A 15 40.86 2.87 6.27
N ILE A 16 41.17 1.90 7.14
CA ILE A 16 42.39 1.95 7.93
C ILE A 16 43.60 1.69 7.02
N ASN A 17 44.64 2.53 7.18
CA ASN A 17 45.90 2.29 6.52
C ASN A 17 46.74 1.28 7.31
N TRP A 18 46.64 0.00 6.91
CA TRP A 18 47.39 -1.08 7.55
C TRP A 18 48.86 -1.03 7.17
N GLU A 19 49.73 -0.86 8.17
CA GLU A 19 51.18 -0.85 8.00
C GLU A 19 51.85 -1.94 8.81
N ASN A 20 53.05 -2.42 8.38
CA ASN A 20 53.78 -3.45 9.11
C ASN A 20 54.28 -2.91 10.46
N GLY A 21 54.01 -3.69 11.53
CA GLY A 21 54.38 -3.32 12.88
C GLY A 21 53.37 -2.43 13.63
N MET A 22 52.18 -2.21 13.03
CA MET A 22 51.06 -1.52 13.68
C MET A 22 50.43 -2.44 14.76
N ASP A 23 50.21 -1.90 15.94
CA ASP A 23 49.41 -2.53 16.97
C ASP A 23 47.93 -2.44 16.60
N ILE A 24 47.21 -3.56 16.66
CA ILE A 24 45.78 -3.67 16.32
C ILE A 24 44.96 -3.68 17.60
N ASP A 25 43.98 -2.77 17.70
CA ASP A 25 43.07 -2.75 18.81
C ASP A 25 41.60 -3.03 18.37
N ALA A 26 40.68 -3.08 19.33
CA ALA A 26 39.27 -3.33 19.03
C ALA A 26 38.63 -2.19 18.21
N ASN A 27 39.12 -0.95 18.33
CA ASN A 27 38.58 0.20 17.57
C ASN A 27 38.92 0.06 16.10
N ASP A 28 40.14 -0.39 15.74
CA ASP A 28 40.55 -0.62 14.35
C ASP A 28 39.63 -1.64 13.65
N LEU A 29 39.30 -2.72 14.36
CA LEU A 29 38.37 -3.72 13.86
C LEU A 29 36.96 -3.17 13.69
N ILE A 30 36.46 -2.39 14.67
CA ILE A 30 35.16 -1.73 14.61
C ILE A 30 35.10 -0.71 13.46
N MET A 31 36.15 0.08 13.25
CA MET A 31 36.21 1.02 12.14
C MET A 31 36.21 0.31 10.79
N THR A 32 36.92 -0.80 10.67
CA THR A 32 36.92 -1.64 9.47
C THR A 32 35.52 -2.22 9.19
N GLU A 33 34.86 -2.75 10.22
CA GLU A 33 33.48 -3.25 10.13
C GLU A 33 32.52 -2.13 9.68
N ASN A 34 32.58 -0.96 10.33
CA ASN A 34 31.75 0.18 9.97
C ASN A 34 31.96 0.69 8.54
N PHE A 35 33.21 0.65 8.04
CA PHE A 35 33.50 0.97 6.63
C PHE A 35 32.79 0.00 5.68
N PHE A 36 32.86 -1.31 5.94
CA PHE A 36 32.17 -2.29 5.10
C PHE A 36 30.65 -2.16 5.20
N LEU A 37 30.10 -2.00 6.39
CA LEU A 37 28.67 -1.77 6.59
C LEU A 37 28.20 -0.54 5.81
N ASN A 38 28.88 0.59 5.95
CA ASN A 38 28.55 1.82 5.22
C ASN A 38 28.63 1.62 3.69
N SER A 39 29.64 0.89 3.21
CA SER A 39 29.77 0.57 1.78
C SER A 39 28.61 -0.28 1.28
N MET A 40 28.19 -1.30 2.04
CA MET A 40 27.03 -2.13 1.73
C MET A 40 25.74 -1.31 1.69
N TYR A 41 25.52 -0.40 2.65
CA TYR A 41 24.32 0.44 2.68
C TYR A 41 24.30 1.43 1.52
N LYS A 42 25.42 2.04 1.18
CA LYS A 42 25.53 2.91 -0.01
C LYS A 42 25.20 2.14 -1.29
N MET A 43 25.74 0.94 -1.44
CA MET A 43 25.36 0.07 -2.58
C MET A 43 23.87 -0.22 -2.61
N LYS A 44 23.28 -0.58 -1.47
CA LYS A 44 21.84 -0.83 -1.37
C LYS A 44 21.04 0.43 -1.69
N GLN A 45 21.39 1.56 -1.12
CA GLN A 45 20.74 2.86 -1.35
C GLN A 45 20.72 3.24 -2.84
N THR A 46 21.83 3.05 -3.56
CA THR A 46 21.90 3.32 -5.01
C THR A 46 21.04 2.38 -5.84
N SER A 47 20.72 1.20 -5.33
CA SER A 47 19.86 0.21 -6.00
C SER A 47 18.38 0.33 -5.63
N LEU A 48 18.02 1.12 -4.62
CA LEU A 48 16.63 1.35 -4.24
C LEU A 48 15.98 2.31 -5.23
N PRO A 49 14.81 1.98 -5.79
CA PRO A 49 14.00 2.95 -6.50
C PRO A 49 13.47 4.04 -5.56
N ALA A 50 12.95 5.13 -6.10
CA ALA A 50 12.51 6.30 -5.34
C ALA A 50 11.59 5.97 -4.14
N PHE A 51 10.72 4.97 -4.29
CA PHE A 51 9.79 4.50 -3.24
C PHE A 51 10.13 3.09 -2.75
N GLY A 52 11.36 2.62 -2.95
CA GLY A 52 11.78 1.24 -2.59
C GLY A 52 12.08 1.03 -1.12
N TYR A 53 11.49 1.81 -0.22
CA TYR A 53 11.64 1.72 1.24
C TYR A 53 10.31 1.43 1.92
N GLY A 54 10.36 1.04 3.19
CA GLY A 54 9.17 0.72 3.97
C GLY A 54 9.16 -0.74 4.41
N LEU A 55 7.97 -1.28 4.67
CA LEU A 55 7.81 -2.66 5.07
C LEU A 55 8.14 -3.62 3.93
N LEU A 56 8.81 -4.71 4.28
CA LEU A 56 9.14 -5.80 3.39
C LEU A 56 8.14 -6.95 3.58
N PRO A 57 7.88 -7.75 2.53
CA PRO A 57 7.09 -8.96 2.67
C PRO A 57 7.82 -9.99 3.53
N ASP A 58 7.10 -10.71 4.39
CA ASP A 58 7.65 -11.88 5.06
C ASP A 58 7.77 -13.03 4.06
N LYS A 59 8.89 -13.77 4.12
CA LYS A 59 9.16 -14.89 3.20
C LYS A 59 8.28 -16.10 3.46
N ASN A 60 7.69 -16.20 4.64
CA ASN A 60 6.79 -17.29 5.02
C ASN A 60 5.34 -16.90 4.64
N LEU A 61 4.99 -17.09 3.38
CA LEU A 61 3.63 -16.83 2.84
C LEU A 61 2.51 -17.65 3.53
N ASP A 62 2.87 -18.70 4.27
CA ASP A 62 1.91 -19.57 4.98
C ASP A 62 1.49 -19.02 6.35
N THR A 63 2.18 -18.02 6.87
CA THR A 63 1.79 -17.33 8.09
C THR A 63 1.16 -15.99 7.73
N GLN A 64 0.04 -15.65 8.36
CA GLN A 64 -0.57 -14.32 8.28
C GLN A 64 0.32 -13.22 8.91
N ASP A 65 1.61 -13.50 9.07
CA ASP A 65 2.59 -12.61 9.67
C ASP A 65 2.86 -11.44 8.71
N GLN A 66 2.31 -10.30 9.07
CA GLN A 66 2.52 -9.02 8.41
C GLN A 66 3.97 -8.57 8.63
N GLY A 67 4.49 -7.72 7.76
CA GLY A 67 5.82 -7.11 7.92
C GLY A 67 6.00 -6.34 9.24
N THR A 68 4.89 -6.02 9.95
CA THR A 68 4.89 -5.48 11.31
C THR A 68 3.80 -6.11 12.15
N ASP A 69 4.11 -6.33 13.44
CA ASP A 69 3.15 -6.65 14.48
C ASP A 69 3.39 -5.71 15.66
N MET A 70 2.32 -4.99 16.04
CA MET A 70 2.38 -3.98 17.11
C MET A 70 1.13 -4.02 17.98
N GLU A 71 1.32 -3.73 19.24
CA GLU A 71 0.25 -3.65 20.24
C GLU A 71 0.31 -2.32 20.98
N VAL A 72 -0.86 -1.79 21.31
CA VAL A 72 -1.01 -0.56 22.08
C VAL A 72 -1.79 -0.85 23.36
N TYR A 73 -1.20 -0.54 24.49
CA TYR A 73 -1.77 -0.77 25.82
C TYR A 73 -1.95 0.55 26.57
N HIS A 74 -3.04 0.65 27.30
CA HIS A 74 -3.24 1.69 28.31
C HIS A 74 -2.92 1.13 29.68
N THR A 75 -2.00 1.78 30.38
CA THR A 75 -1.67 1.41 31.75
C THR A 75 -2.61 2.09 32.75
N VAL A 76 -2.74 1.53 33.95
CA VAL A 76 -3.57 2.09 35.04
C VAL A 76 -3.10 3.50 35.45
N THR A 77 -1.86 3.86 35.12
CA THR A 77 -1.25 5.17 35.46
C THR A 77 -1.40 6.20 34.33
N ASP A 78 -2.40 6.07 33.45
CA ASP A 78 -2.67 6.94 32.28
C ASP A 78 -1.43 7.12 31.38
N LYS A 79 -0.75 6.01 31.11
CA LYS A 79 0.34 5.96 30.13
C LYS A 79 -0.05 5.07 28.96
N VAL A 80 0.41 5.43 27.78
CA VAL A 80 0.29 4.64 26.56
C VAL A 80 1.60 3.89 26.34
N GLU A 81 1.54 2.58 26.31
CA GLU A 81 2.66 1.71 25.95
C GLU A 81 2.43 1.16 24.54
N ILE A 82 3.40 1.37 23.66
CA ILE A 82 3.43 0.80 22.33
C ILE A 82 4.54 -0.23 22.31
N ARG A 83 4.19 -1.46 21.93
CA ARG A 83 5.12 -2.58 21.81
C ARG A 83 5.16 -3.05 20.38
N VAL A 84 6.36 -3.21 19.83
CA VAL A 84 6.58 -3.83 18.53
C VAL A 84 7.05 -5.25 18.75
N ASN A 85 6.28 -6.23 18.27
CA ASN A 85 6.62 -7.65 18.35
C ASN A 85 7.40 -8.11 17.12
N ARG A 86 7.11 -7.53 15.96
CA ARG A 86 7.76 -7.84 14.68
C ARG A 86 7.91 -6.56 13.86
N CYS A 87 9.05 -6.41 13.21
CA CYS A 87 9.27 -5.40 12.18
C CYS A 87 10.26 -5.94 11.14
N LEU A 88 9.81 -6.04 9.89
CA LEU A 88 10.63 -6.36 8.74
C LEU A 88 10.50 -5.21 7.73
N GLY A 89 11.57 -4.49 7.47
CA GLY A 89 11.52 -3.30 6.64
C GLY A 89 12.88 -2.87 6.12
N VAL A 90 12.88 -1.92 5.20
CA VAL A 90 14.08 -1.26 4.66
C VAL A 90 13.93 0.25 4.72
N THR A 91 14.93 0.93 5.27
CA THR A 91 14.97 2.40 5.36
C THR A 91 15.36 3.02 4.02
N ARG A 92 15.17 4.34 3.89
CA ARG A 92 15.63 5.10 2.69
C ARG A 92 17.15 5.02 2.48
N SER A 93 17.93 4.86 3.55
CA SER A 93 19.38 4.66 3.49
C SER A 93 19.79 3.24 3.11
N GLY A 94 18.83 2.34 2.85
CA GLY A 94 19.11 0.94 2.48
C GLY A 94 19.31 0.01 3.66
N PHE A 95 19.04 0.46 4.88
CA PHE A 95 19.16 -0.33 6.09
C PHE A 95 18.03 -1.35 6.17
N ILE A 96 18.35 -2.63 6.34
CA ILE A 96 17.34 -3.67 6.56
C ILE A 96 17.12 -3.82 8.06
N VAL A 97 15.87 -3.62 8.49
CA VAL A 97 15.40 -3.93 9.84
C VAL A 97 14.76 -5.31 9.79
N ASP A 98 15.27 -6.24 10.58
CA ASP A 98 14.64 -7.53 10.84
C ASP A 98 14.60 -7.72 12.36
N TYR A 99 13.52 -7.25 12.98
CA TYR A 99 13.29 -7.32 14.40
C TYR A 99 12.16 -8.29 14.70
N LYS A 100 12.43 -9.21 15.63
CA LYS A 100 11.44 -10.12 16.19
C LYS A 100 11.64 -10.18 17.71
N ALA A 101 10.59 -9.89 18.47
CA ALA A 101 10.60 -10.08 19.91
C ALA A 101 10.77 -11.58 20.21
N GLY A 102 11.79 -11.94 20.97
CA GLY A 102 12.12 -13.32 21.29
C GLY A 102 12.47 -13.51 22.75
N VAL A 103 12.44 -14.76 23.21
CA VAL A 103 12.71 -15.13 24.60
C VAL A 103 14.18 -14.86 25.00
N GLU A 104 15.08 -14.81 23.99
CA GLU A 104 16.51 -14.59 24.18
C GLU A 104 16.94 -13.12 24.16
N ASP A 105 16.14 -12.25 23.55
CA ASP A 105 16.37 -10.82 23.55
C ASP A 105 15.57 -10.17 24.70
N ASN A 106 16.24 -9.88 25.81
CA ASN A 106 15.69 -9.06 26.93
C ASN A 106 15.29 -7.63 26.50
N MET A 107 15.40 -7.30 25.22
CA MET A 107 15.08 -6.01 24.63
C MET A 107 13.74 -6.07 23.92
N SER A 108 12.65 -5.81 24.64
CA SER A 108 11.39 -5.51 23.97
C SER A 108 11.46 -4.09 23.39
N LEU A 109 11.28 -3.97 22.08
CA LEU A 109 11.15 -2.68 21.40
C LEU A 109 9.83 -2.05 21.82
N LYS A 110 9.87 -1.17 22.82
CA LYS A 110 8.68 -0.53 23.39
C LYS A 110 8.95 0.92 23.76
N ILE A 111 7.91 1.71 23.71
CA ILE A 111 7.90 3.08 24.23
C ILE A 111 6.71 3.24 25.16
N THR A 112 6.92 3.94 26.28
CA THR A 112 5.85 4.27 27.23
C THR A 112 5.81 5.78 27.41
N ILE A 113 4.69 6.40 27.04
CA ILE A 113 4.52 7.87 27.06
C ILE A 113 3.31 8.19 27.95
N PRO A 114 3.39 9.22 28.82
CA PRO A 114 2.21 9.73 29.52
C PRO A 114 1.15 10.19 28.50
N ALA A 115 -0.10 9.76 28.68
CA ALA A 115 -1.17 10.13 27.74
C ALA A 115 -1.36 11.65 27.68
N GLU A 116 -1.14 12.35 28.81
CA GLU A 116 -1.18 13.81 28.87
C GLU A 116 -0.13 14.48 27.96
N THR A 117 1.07 13.89 27.84
CA THR A 117 2.12 14.41 26.95
C THR A 117 1.66 14.35 25.50
N ILE A 118 1.05 13.24 25.10
CA ILE A 118 0.50 13.09 23.73
C ILE A 118 -0.67 14.06 23.52
N ARG A 119 -1.55 14.21 24.52
CA ARG A 119 -2.69 15.16 24.46
C ARG A 119 -2.25 16.62 24.36
N ARG A 120 -1.16 17.02 25.01
CA ARG A 120 -0.60 18.39 24.91
C ARG A 120 -0.07 18.73 23.53
N GLU A 121 0.29 17.73 22.74
CA GLU A 121 0.71 17.93 21.35
C GLU A 121 -0.46 18.12 20.37
N ILE A 122 -1.71 18.03 20.86
CA ILE A 122 -2.91 18.26 20.08
C ILE A 122 -3.01 19.78 19.79
N THR A 123 -2.57 20.17 18.61
CA THR A 123 -2.73 21.51 18.09
C THR A 123 -3.75 21.49 16.96
N GLY A 124 -4.97 21.95 17.23
CA GLY A 124 -6.01 22.05 16.22
C GLY A 124 -6.73 20.71 15.94
N LYS A 125 -6.82 20.29 14.68
CA LYS A 125 -7.51 19.06 14.25
C LYS A 125 -6.68 17.79 14.32
N ALA A 126 -5.40 17.88 14.72
CA ALA A 126 -4.49 16.75 14.76
C ALA A 126 -4.84 15.81 15.92
N ASN A 127 -5.44 14.67 15.60
CA ASN A 127 -5.74 13.59 16.54
C ASN A 127 -5.03 12.28 16.15
N ARG A 128 -3.96 12.38 15.35
CA ARG A 128 -3.21 11.23 14.81
C ARG A 128 -1.70 11.46 14.93
N TRP A 129 -0.97 10.40 15.28
CA TRP A 129 0.49 10.40 15.42
C TRP A 129 1.08 9.23 14.66
N ASN A 130 2.19 9.47 13.97
CA ASN A 130 2.97 8.41 13.36
C ASN A 130 3.83 7.72 14.44
N ILE A 131 3.86 6.38 14.40
CA ILE A 131 4.76 5.54 15.18
C ILE A 131 6.01 5.35 14.33
N LEU A 132 7.13 5.88 14.80
CA LEU A 132 8.39 5.93 14.08
C LEU A 132 9.39 4.98 14.72
N LEU A 133 10.09 4.21 13.89
CA LEU A 133 11.25 3.43 14.24
C LEU A 133 12.50 4.10 13.66
N THR A 134 13.37 4.59 14.53
CA THR A 134 14.68 5.12 14.13
C THR A 134 15.73 4.03 14.30
N VAL A 135 16.56 3.86 13.29
CA VAL A 135 17.69 2.93 13.30
C VAL A 135 19.00 3.71 13.45
N SER A 136 19.80 3.35 14.45
CA SER A 136 21.15 3.83 14.62
C SER A 136 22.13 2.70 14.28
N PRO A 137 22.55 2.59 13.00
CA PRO A 137 23.25 1.40 12.52
C PRO A 137 24.63 1.18 13.15
N TYR A 138 25.29 2.24 13.54
CA TYR A 138 26.65 2.19 14.09
C TYR A 138 26.68 2.24 15.62
N GLU A 139 25.52 2.39 16.24
CA GLU A 139 25.38 2.28 17.69
C GLU A 139 25.31 0.79 18.05
N ARG A 140 26.26 0.35 18.85
CA ARG A 140 26.46 -1.08 19.17
C ARG A 140 25.73 -1.44 20.46
N VAL A 141 24.61 -2.15 20.34
CA VAL A 141 23.86 -2.71 21.47
C VAL A 141 24.30 -4.15 21.69
N LEU A 142 24.76 -4.47 22.91
CA LEU A 142 25.21 -5.80 23.29
C LEU A 142 24.10 -6.84 23.14
N SER A 143 24.41 -8.01 22.58
CA SER A 143 23.43 -9.04 22.24
C SER A 143 24.00 -10.45 22.44
N GLY A 144 23.10 -11.43 22.61
CA GLY A 144 23.42 -12.82 22.88
C GLY A 144 23.53 -13.16 24.38
N THR A 145 23.79 -14.41 24.70
CA THR A 145 23.96 -14.87 26.09
C THR A 145 25.32 -14.45 26.61
N PRO A 146 25.41 -13.67 27.71
CA PRO A 146 26.70 -13.22 28.25
C PRO A 146 27.51 -14.40 28.78
N ASP A 147 28.80 -14.41 28.54
CA ASP A 147 29.75 -15.31 29.18
C ASP A 147 30.05 -14.80 30.58
N ASN A 148 29.51 -15.50 31.58
CA ASN A 148 29.66 -15.16 32.96
C ASN A 148 31.03 -15.61 33.55
N ALA A 149 31.86 -16.32 32.80
CA ALA A 149 33.22 -16.69 33.19
C ALA A 149 34.18 -15.51 33.14
N THR A 150 33.80 -14.41 32.47
CA THR A 150 34.57 -13.16 32.39
C THR A 150 34.00 -12.09 33.31
N LEU A 151 34.86 -11.21 33.87
CA LEU A 151 34.48 -10.06 34.67
C LEU A 151 35.01 -8.76 34.03
N PRO A 152 34.13 -7.85 33.58
CA PRO A 152 32.65 -7.97 33.49
C PRO A 152 32.22 -9.03 32.48
N PRO A 153 30.95 -9.56 32.59
CA PRO A 153 30.41 -10.54 31.65
C PRO A 153 30.49 -10.06 30.20
N ARG A 154 31.02 -10.91 29.31
CA ARG A 154 31.24 -10.58 27.90
C ARG A 154 30.07 -11.05 27.06
N PHE A 155 29.44 -10.12 26.31
CA PHE A 155 28.44 -10.46 25.30
C PHE A 155 29.14 -10.86 23.98
N PRO A 156 28.69 -11.94 23.33
CA PRO A 156 29.35 -12.44 22.13
C PRO A 156 29.08 -11.58 20.86
N TYR A 157 27.94 -10.89 20.81
CA TYR A 157 27.47 -10.18 19.63
C TYR A 157 27.05 -8.75 19.95
N VAL A 158 26.86 -7.95 18.88
CA VAL A 158 26.23 -6.64 18.90
C VAL A 158 25.17 -6.53 17.82
N LYS A 159 24.15 -5.71 18.09
CA LYS A 159 23.08 -5.36 17.14
C LYS A 159 23.03 -3.83 17.00
N PRO A 160 22.45 -3.31 15.88
CA PRO A 160 22.16 -1.88 15.78
C PRO A 160 21.14 -1.45 16.85
N SER A 161 21.16 -0.17 17.20
CA SER A 161 20.16 0.39 18.12
C SER A 161 18.88 0.74 17.38
N TYR A 162 17.75 0.41 18.00
CA TYR A 162 16.41 0.75 17.53
C TYR A 162 15.70 1.61 18.57
N THR A 163 15.15 2.74 18.14
CA THR A 163 14.41 3.65 19.02
C THR A 163 13.02 3.92 18.47
N LEU A 164 11.99 3.74 19.33
CA LEU A 164 10.62 4.12 18.98
C LEU A 164 10.35 5.55 19.41
N SER A 165 9.61 6.28 18.60
CA SER A 165 9.12 7.61 18.89
C SER A 165 7.73 7.84 18.31
N LEU A 166 7.00 8.81 18.87
CA LEU A 166 5.74 9.31 18.33
C LEU A 166 5.96 10.71 17.79
N SER A 167 5.35 10.99 16.65
CA SER A 167 5.35 12.33 16.06
C SER A 167 3.96 12.66 15.50
N PRO A 168 3.40 13.85 15.78
CA PRO A 168 2.21 14.32 15.09
C PRO A 168 2.42 14.29 13.57
N ILE A 169 1.38 13.94 12.80
CA ILE A 169 1.52 13.77 11.34
C ILE A 169 2.08 15.04 10.69
N GLU A 170 1.60 16.21 11.10
CA GLU A 170 1.98 17.49 10.51
C GLU A 170 3.42 17.90 10.80
N ARG A 171 4.06 17.28 11.79
CA ARG A 171 5.44 17.59 12.22
C ARG A 171 6.42 16.46 11.93
N THR A 172 5.95 15.38 11.31
CA THR A 172 6.80 14.22 11.06
C THR A 172 7.84 14.53 9.99
N ILE A 173 9.10 14.56 10.39
CA ILE A 173 10.24 14.60 9.47
C ILE A 173 10.79 13.18 9.34
N ILE A 174 10.72 12.63 8.14
CA ILE A 174 11.22 11.29 7.88
C ILE A 174 12.66 11.41 7.40
N SER A 175 13.61 11.16 8.31
CA SER A 175 15.04 11.05 7.95
C SER A 175 15.33 9.74 7.21
N ALA A 176 16.54 9.62 6.65
CA ALA A 176 16.93 8.45 5.85
C ALA A 176 16.88 7.12 6.64
N ASN A 177 17.05 7.18 7.96
CA ASN A 177 17.08 6.00 8.84
C ASN A 177 15.80 5.76 9.65
N VAL A 178 14.70 6.40 9.25
CA VAL A 178 13.39 6.29 9.93
C VAL A 178 12.42 5.49 9.10
N LEU A 179 11.71 4.56 9.74
CA LEU A 179 10.54 3.86 9.21
C LEU A 179 9.27 4.31 9.94
N ILE A 180 8.20 4.53 9.20
CA ILE A 180 6.86 4.65 9.77
C ILE A 180 6.29 3.24 9.88
N LEU A 181 5.99 2.80 11.10
CA LEU A 181 5.44 1.46 11.35
C LEU A 181 3.91 1.45 11.35
N GLY A 182 3.29 2.57 11.74
CA GLY A 182 1.85 2.68 11.88
C GLY A 182 1.44 4.06 12.38
N ARG A 183 0.16 4.19 12.70
CA ARG A 183 -0.41 5.43 13.27
C ARG A 183 -1.19 5.13 14.54
N LEU A 184 -1.09 6.04 15.51
CA LEU A 184 -2.02 6.16 16.61
C LEU A 184 -3.11 7.16 16.24
N ARG A 185 -4.35 6.87 16.64
CA ARG A 185 -5.48 7.81 16.63
C ARG A 185 -6.05 7.94 18.03
N MET A 186 -6.53 9.11 18.36
CA MET A 186 -7.28 9.35 19.58
C MET A 186 -8.77 9.20 19.30
N GLU A 187 -9.44 8.35 20.08
CA GLU A 187 -10.88 8.12 20.03
C GLU A 187 -11.46 8.31 21.45
N GLY A 188 -12.14 9.43 21.65
CA GLY A 188 -12.50 9.88 22.99
C GLY A 188 -11.24 10.19 23.82
N GLU A 189 -11.05 9.48 24.94
CA GLU A 189 -9.87 9.62 25.81
C GLU A 189 -8.80 8.55 25.58
N ARG A 190 -9.04 7.59 24.66
CA ARG A 190 -8.15 6.46 24.42
C ARG A 190 -7.35 6.64 23.14
N PHE A 191 -6.13 6.15 23.17
CA PHE A 191 -5.25 6.04 22.02
C PHE A 191 -5.32 4.62 21.47
N LEU A 192 -5.66 4.49 20.20
CA LEU A 192 -5.81 3.21 19.51
C LEU A 192 -4.90 3.18 18.29
N LEU A 193 -4.49 1.98 17.89
CA LEU A 193 -3.82 1.80 16.62
C LEU A 193 -4.81 2.08 15.48
N ASP A 194 -4.40 2.89 14.51
CA ASP A 194 -5.20 3.17 13.33
C ASP A 194 -4.99 2.06 12.29
N TYR A 195 -5.86 1.06 12.35
CA TYR A 195 -5.82 -0.09 11.43
C TYR A 195 -6.16 0.27 9.98
N THR A 196 -6.68 1.47 9.74
CA THR A 196 -6.96 1.93 8.37
C THR A 196 -5.72 2.51 7.69
N TYR A 197 -4.71 2.89 8.47
CA TYR A 197 -3.47 3.40 7.93
C TYR A 197 -2.60 2.29 7.38
N ILE A 198 -2.10 2.49 6.17
CA ILE A 198 -1.14 1.61 5.51
C ILE A 198 0.22 2.31 5.50
N PRO A 199 1.22 1.79 6.23
CA PRO A 199 2.57 2.36 6.21
C PRO A 199 3.24 2.17 4.83
N PRO A 200 4.35 2.88 4.56
CA PRO A 200 5.17 2.63 3.38
C PRO A 200 5.50 1.15 3.21
N CYS A 201 5.25 0.59 2.04
CA CYS A 201 5.45 -0.83 1.73
C CYS A 201 6.17 -0.99 0.40
N THR A 202 7.11 -1.94 0.32
CA THR A 202 7.85 -2.24 -0.91
C THR A 202 7.09 -3.19 -1.84
N SER A 203 6.05 -3.85 -1.34
CA SER A 203 5.23 -4.82 -2.07
C SER A 203 3.83 -4.88 -1.46
N LEU A 204 2.84 -5.30 -2.25
CA LEU A 204 1.48 -5.51 -1.73
C LEU A 204 1.43 -6.60 -0.65
N THR A 205 2.31 -7.60 -0.73
CA THR A 205 2.41 -8.68 0.26
C THR A 205 3.01 -8.24 1.60
N ALA A 206 3.53 -7.02 1.71
CA ALA A 206 4.08 -6.50 2.95
C ALA A 206 3.01 -6.09 3.99
N HIS A 207 1.74 -5.92 3.58
CA HIS A 207 0.67 -5.47 4.46
C HIS A 207 -0.68 -6.11 4.10
N ALA A 208 -1.43 -6.59 5.10
CA ALA A 208 -2.70 -7.31 4.88
C ALA A 208 -3.75 -6.47 4.14
N GLU A 209 -3.85 -5.17 4.45
CA GLU A 209 -4.79 -4.28 3.75
C GLU A 209 -4.47 -4.13 2.26
N LEU A 210 -3.18 -4.14 1.88
CA LEU A 210 -2.79 -4.11 0.47
C LEU A 210 -3.18 -5.40 -0.26
N ILE A 211 -3.04 -6.55 0.40
CA ILE A 211 -3.52 -7.85 -0.11
C ILE A 211 -5.04 -7.83 -0.27
N ARG A 212 -5.77 -7.25 0.70
CA ARG A 212 -7.22 -7.08 0.63
C ARG A 212 -7.61 -6.21 -0.57
N TYR A 213 -6.94 -5.07 -0.78
CA TYR A 213 -7.18 -4.20 -1.94
C TYR A 213 -6.89 -4.92 -3.26
N TYR A 214 -5.78 -5.67 -3.35
CA TYR A 214 -5.46 -6.46 -4.54
C TYR A 214 -6.60 -7.42 -4.92
N ARG A 215 -7.12 -8.17 -3.95
CA ARG A 215 -8.23 -9.11 -4.17
C ARG A 215 -9.53 -8.39 -4.55
N TYR A 216 -9.86 -7.34 -3.81
CA TYR A 216 -11.09 -6.57 -4.01
C TYR A 216 -11.11 -5.86 -5.37
N PHE A 217 -10.03 -5.17 -5.72
CA PHE A 217 -9.92 -4.51 -7.03
C PHE A 217 -9.88 -5.52 -8.17
N GLY A 218 -9.23 -6.67 -7.97
CA GLY A 218 -9.24 -7.76 -8.93
C GLY A 218 -10.64 -8.29 -9.23
N GLN A 219 -11.50 -8.40 -8.20
CA GLN A 219 -12.90 -8.79 -8.40
C GLN A 219 -13.67 -7.76 -9.22
N MET A 220 -13.51 -6.46 -8.92
CA MET A 220 -14.13 -5.40 -9.71
C MET A 220 -13.61 -5.37 -11.14
N PHE A 221 -12.29 -5.53 -11.35
CA PHE A 221 -11.66 -5.55 -12.65
C PHE A 221 -12.20 -6.71 -13.52
N ASN A 222 -12.32 -7.92 -12.96
CA ASN A 222 -12.95 -9.05 -13.63
C ASN A 222 -14.42 -8.80 -13.96
N SER A 223 -15.16 -8.17 -13.04
CA SER A 223 -16.56 -7.80 -13.27
C SER A 223 -16.69 -6.81 -14.44
N ILE A 224 -15.84 -5.78 -14.49
CA ILE A 224 -15.80 -4.79 -15.57
C ILE A 224 -15.48 -5.48 -16.91
N GLU A 225 -14.48 -6.38 -16.93
CA GLU A 225 -14.12 -7.14 -18.12
C GLU A 225 -15.28 -8.00 -18.62
N LYS A 226 -15.91 -8.79 -17.73
CA LYS A 226 -17.06 -9.64 -18.07
C LYS A 226 -18.22 -8.80 -18.60
N SER A 227 -18.59 -7.75 -17.88
CA SER A 227 -19.67 -6.85 -18.29
C SER A 227 -19.38 -6.18 -19.62
N SER A 228 -18.15 -5.77 -19.89
CA SER A 228 -17.74 -5.21 -21.19
C SER A 228 -17.93 -6.20 -22.34
N LYS A 229 -17.58 -7.48 -22.14
CA LYS A 229 -17.82 -8.55 -23.14
C LYS A 229 -19.31 -8.74 -23.40
N ASP A 230 -20.11 -8.78 -22.35
CA ASP A 230 -21.56 -8.99 -22.46
C ASP A 230 -22.27 -7.81 -23.15
N ILE A 231 -21.85 -6.57 -22.85
CA ILE A 231 -22.34 -5.34 -23.51
C ILE A 231 -22.03 -5.39 -25.01
N VAL A 232 -20.77 -5.64 -25.38
CA VAL A 232 -20.35 -5.73 -26.78
C VAL A 232 -21.12 -6.83 -27.53
N ALA A 233 -21.27 -7.99 -26.91
CA ALA A 233 -22.05 -9.10 -27.50
C ALA A 233 -23.52 -8.72 -27.72
N LYS A 234 -24.15 -8.02 -26.77
CA LYS A 234 -25.54 -7.54 -26.90
C LYS A 234 -25.70 -6.58 -28.06
N VAL A 235 -24.81 -5.59 -28.17
CA VAL A 235 -24.86 -4.60 -29.27
C VAL A 235 -24.69 -5.26 -30.63
N ILE A 236 -23.72 -6.19 -30.77
CA ILE A 236 -23.47 -6.91 -32.04
C ILE A 236 -24.66 -7.82 -32.40
N ASN A 237 -25.12 -8.65 -31.46
CA ASN A 237 -26.16 -9.67 -31.76
C ASN A 237 -27.52 -9.05 -32.10
N ARG A 238 -27.78 -7.84 -31.63
CA ARG A 238 -29.07 -7.16 -31.89
C ARG A 238 -29.00 -6.22 -33.07
N SER A 239 -27.84 -6.07 -33.72
CA SER A 239 -27.58 -5.11 -34.80
C SER A 239 -28.07 -3.70 -34.40
N ASP A 240 -27.86 -3.34 -33.15
CA ASP A 240 -28.28 -2.03 -32.64
C ASP A 240 -27.35 -0.97 -33.21
N SER A 241 -27.92 -0.05 -33.97
CA SER A 241 -27.20 1.03 -34.67
C SER A 241 -27.38 2.38 -33.98
N SER A 242 -27.90 2.41 -32.74
CA SER A 242 -28.00 3.68 -32.01
C SER A 242 -26.61 4.22 -31.69
N PRO A 243 -26.36 5.53 -31.81
CA PRO A 243 -25.07 6.12 -31.47
C PRO A 243 -24.63 5.77 -30.02
N ILE A 244 -25.56 5.78 -29.07
CA ILE A 244 -25.29 5.44 -27.69
C ILE A 244 -24.80 3.99 -27.56
N ALA A 245 -25.45 3.02 -28.23
CA ALA A 245 -25.03 1.62 -28.20
C ALA A 245 -23.63 1.42 -28.82
N ILE A 246 -23.39 2.04 -29.98
CA ILE A 246 -22.10 1.96 -30.68
C ILE A 246 -20.99 2.56 -29.80
N ASN A 247 -21.21 3.75 -29.23
CA ASN A 247 -20.23 4.45 -28.40
C ASN A 247 -19.95 3.70 -27.12
N THR A 248 -20.99 3.13 -26.45
CA THR A 248 -20.81 2.25 -25.30
C THR A 248 -19.96 1.03 -25.66
N ALA A 249 -20.24 0.38 -26.80
CA ALA A 249 -19.46 -0.78 -27.23
C ALA A 249 -18.00 -0.39 -27.57
N CYS A 250 -17.74 0.81 -28.12
CA CYS A 250 -16.38 1.31 -28.36
C CYS A 250 -15.59 1.46 -27.05
N ILE A 251 -16.20 2.06 -26.02
CA ILE A 251 -15.57 2.18 -24.69
C ILE A 251 -15.27 0.78 -24.12
N CYS A 252 -16.25 -0.13 -24.17
CA CYS A 252 -16.08 -1.51 -23.73
C CYS A 252 -14.92 -2.21 -24.45
N LYS A 253 -14.76 -2.03 -25.76
CA LYS A 253 -13.64 -2.60 -26.52
C LYS A 253 -12.30 -2.03 -26.08
N SER A 254 -12.21 -0.73 -25.78
CA SER A 254 -10.99 -0.11 -25.26
C SER A 254 -10.61 -0.71 -23.89
N ILE A 255 -11.60 -0.91 -23.02
CA ILE A 255 -11.41 -1.57 -21.72
C ILE A 255 -10.92 -3.02 -21.92
N LEU A 256 -11.54 -3.78 -22.83
CA LEU A 256 -11.16 -5.17 -23.11
C LEU A 256 -9.74 -5.29 -23.67
N HIS A 257 -9.31 -4.36 -24.52
CA HIS A 257 -7.93 -4.32 -24.98
C HIS A 257 -6.96 -4.08 -23.82
N TYR A 258 -7.28 -3.13 -22.96
CA TYR A 258 -6.45 -2.84 -21.80
C TYR A 258 -6.38 -4.01 -20.81
N THR A 259 -7.53 -4.61 -20.47
CA THR A 259 -7.55 -5.77 -19.57
C THR A 259 -6.73 -6.93 -20.12
N ALA A 260 -6.80 -7.19 -21.45
CA ALA A 260 -5.99 -8.22 -22.09
C ALA A 260 -4.47 -7.96 -21.98
N MET A 261 -4.04 -6.69 -22.06
CA MET A 261 -2.62 -6.33 -21.90
C MET A 261 -2.12 -6.53 -20.47
N CYS A 262 -2.94 -6.21 -19.48
CA CYS A 262 -2.57 -6.30 -18.07
C CYS A 262 -2.74 -7.69 -17.47
N PHE A 263 -3.55 -8.56 -18.09
CA PHE A 263 -4.06 -9.80 -17.49
C PHE A 263 -2.96 -10.74 -16.99
N PHE A 264 -1.94 -11.01 -17.81
CA PHE A 264 -0.88 -11.95 -17.44
C PHE A 264 -0.09 -11.44 -16.23
N GLU A 265 0.32 -10.18 -16.28
CA GLU A 265 1.15 -9.57 -15.24
C GLU A 265 0.36 -9.43 -13.94
N TYR A 266 -0.89 -8.95 -14.02
CA TYR A 266 -1.78 -8.82 -12.86
C TYR A 266 -1.98 -10.17 -12.15
N ARG A 267 -2.32 -11.21 -12.90
CA ARG A 267 -2.62 -12.53 -12.36
C ARG A 267 -1.42 -13.22 -11.74
N ASN A 268 -0.24 -13.14 -12.37
CA ASN A 268 0.92 -13.93 -11.98
C ASN A 268 1.89 -13.18 -11.06
N LEU A 269 1.96 -11.85 -11.19
CA LEU A 269 2.92 -11.00 -10.49
C LEU A 269 2.26 -9.93 -9.63
N GLY A 270 0.98 -9.66 -9.79
CA GLY A 270 0.28 -8.53 -9.19
C GLY A 270 0.37 -8.47 -7.67
N MET A 271 0.32 -9.61 -6.98
CA MET A 271 0.51 -9.66 -5.52
C MET A 271 1.88 -9.14 -5.06
N PHE A 272 2.90 -9.28 -5.91
CA PHE A 272 4.27 -8.85 -5.61
C PHE A 272 4.58 -7.44 -6.10
N TRP A 273 3.61 -6.77 -6.72
CA TRP A 273 3.80 -5.40 -7.19
C TRP A 273 4.06 -4.44 -6.04
N HIS A 274 4.83 -3.42 -6.37
CA HIS A 274 4.90 -2.22 -5.55
C HIS A 274 3.52 -1.52 -5.53
N PRO A 275 3.08 -0.90 -4.41
CA PRO A 275 1.78 -0.21 -4.36
C PRO A 275 1.56 0.80 -5.49
N ALA A 276 2.60 1.56 -5.87
CA ALA A 276 2.53 2.51 -6.99
C ALA A 276 2.16 1.83 -8.32
N LYS A 277 2.63 0.59 -8.57
CA LYS A 277 2.31 -0.14 -9.80
C LYS A 277 0.83 -0.55 -9.86
N MET A 278 0.25 -0.84 -8.71
CA MET A 278 -1.18 -1.13 -8.63
C MET A 278 -2.02 0.13 -8.89
N ILE A 279 -1.60 1.28 -8.36
CA ILE A 279 -2.24 2.58 -8.64
C ILE A 279 -2.11 2.90 -10.15
N ASP A 280 -0.92 2.78 -10.73
CA ASP A 280 -0.66 2.96 -12.17
C ASP A 280 -1.62 2.12 -13.04
N CYS A 281 -1.81 0.84 -12.70
CA CYS A 281 -2.71 -0.05 -13.44
C CYS A 281 -4.14 0.50 -13.51
N TYR A 282 -4.71 0.99 -12.42
CA TYR A 282 -6.08 1.46 -12.40
C TYR A 282 -6.26 2.92 -12.80
N SER A 283 -5.26 3.77 -12.56
CA SER A 283 -5.20 5.12 -13.12
C SER A 283 -5.14 5.08 -14.65
N SER A 284 -4.38 4.16 -15.23
CA SER A 284 -4.35 3.92 -16.67
C SER A 284 -5.71 3.45 -17.22
N LEU A 285 -6.44 2.61 -16.48
CA LEU A 285 -7.82 2.23 -16.86
C LEU A 285 -8.75 3.44 -16.88
N ALA A 286 -8.67 4.31 -15.86
CA ALA A 286 -9.45 5.55 -15.79
C ALA A 286 -9.13 6.46 -16.99
N HIS A 287 -7.86 6.59 -17.34
CA HIS A 287 -7.40 7.39 -18.47
C HIS A 287 -7.93 6.85 -19.82
N ILE A 288 -7.96 5.53 -20.00
CA ILE A 288 -8.54 4.89 -21.20
C ILE A 288 -10.03 5.19 -21.29
N CYS A 289 -10.78 5.09 -20.19
CA CYS A 289 -12.20 5.43 -20.16
C CYS A 289 -12.42 6.90 -20.50
N PHE A 290 -11.66 7.78 -19.88
CA PHE A 290 -11.72 9.23 -20.10
C PHE A 290 -11.41 9.61 -21.56
N ASN A 291 -10.34 9.07 -22.13
CA ASN A 291 -9.97 9.32 -23.54
C ASN A 291 -11.02 8.77 -24.49
N SER A 292 -11.58 7.57 -24.22
CA SER A 292 -12.63 7.00 -25.05
C SER A 292 -13.89 7.88 -25.11
N LEU A 293 -14.22 8.56 -24.01
CA LEU A 293 -15.29 9.54 -23.96
C LEU A 293 -14.94 10.83 -24.72
N ASN A 294 -13.70 11.30 -24.63
CA ASN A 294 -13.26 12.53 -25.25
C ASN A 294 -12.99 12.43 -26.77
N PHE A 295 -12.96 11.20 -27.32
CA PHE A 295 -12.90 10.99 -28.77
C PHE A 295 -14.27 11.13 -29.44
N LEU A 296 -15.36 11.21 -28.67
CA LEU A 296 -16.71 11.41 -29.20
C LEU A 296 -16.94 12.89 -29.51
N GLU A 297 -17.84 13.14 -30.44
CA GLU A 297 -18.35 14.48 -30.65
C GLU A 297 -19.08 14.98 -29.40
N LYS A 298 -19.08 16.29 -29.22
CA LYS A 298 -19.60 16.89 -27.98
C LYS A 298 -21.04 16.46 -27.66
N THR A 299 -21.90 16.47 -28.67
CA THR A 299 -23.31 16.07 -28.55
C THR A 299 -23.45 14.60 -28.22
N GLU A 300 -22.69 13.72 -28.86
CA GLU A 300 -22.70 12.28 -28.60
C GLU A 300 -22.18 11.95 -27.20
N LYS A 301 -21.15 12.69 -26.74
CA LYS A 301 -20.64 12.56 -25.39
C LYS A 301 -21.69 12.97 -24.36
N GLU A 302 -22.35 14.12 -24.55
CA GLU A 302 -23.40 14.60 -23.67
C GLU A 302 -24.56 13.61 -23.58
N ASP A 303 -25.05 13.09 -24.70
CA ASP A 303 -26.11 12.09 -24.78
C ASP A 303 -25.71 10.77 -24.06
N LEU A 304 -24.49 10.30 -24.30
CA LEU A 304 -23.97 9.09 -23.66
C LEU A 304 -23.84 9.26 -22.16
N MET A 305 -23.32 10.39 -21.69
CA MET A 305 -23.17 10.68 -20.27
C MET A 305 -24.52 10.85 -19.58
N GLN A 306 -25.51 11.43 -20.26
CA GLN A 306 -26.88 11.50 -19.77
C GLN A 306 -27.50 10.10 -19.69
N TYR A 307 -27.28 9.24 -20.67
CA TYR A 307 -27.71 7.85 -20.63
C TYR A 307 -27.08 7.08 -19.45
N PHE A 308 -25.80 7.25 -19.18
CA PHE A 308 -25.15 6.63 -18.02
C PHE A 308 -25.74 7.13 -16.69
N TYR A 309 -26.06 8.43 -16.60
CA TYR A 309 -26.72 8.98 -15.42
C TYR A 309 -28.10 8.36 -15.15
N GLU A 310 -28.89 8.11 -16.17
CA GLU A 310 -30.21 7.47 -16.01
C GLU A 310 -30.13 6.10 -15.35
N TRP A 311 -28.99 5.38 -15.51
CA TRP A 311 -28.83 4.01 -15.02
C TRP A 311 -27.94 3.88 -13.78
N SER A 312 -27.12 4.87 -13.47
CA SER A 312 -26.17 4.81 -12.34
C SER A 312 -26.51 5.76 -11.19
N ASP A 313 -27.41 6.72 -11.41
CA ASP A 313 -27.70 7.84 -10.51
C ASP A 313 -26.44 8.71 -10.22
N ILE A 314 -25.34 8.55 -10.97
CA ILE A 314 -24.12 9.35 -10.88
C ILE A 314 -24.16 10.39 -11.98
N SER A 315 -24.22 11.68 -11.62
CA SER A 315 -24.29 12.77 -12.60
C SER A 315 -23.08 12.76 -13.54
N PRO A 316 -23.25 13.26 -14.80
CA PRO A 316 -22.13 13.36 -15.77
C PRO A 316 -20.88 14.01 -15.17
N VAL A 317 -21.04 15.13 -14.48
CA VAL A 317 -19.93 15.85 -13.83
C VAL A 317 -19.26 15.00 -12.74
N ALA A 318 -20.04 14.28 -11.94
CA ALA A 318 -19.49 13.43 -10.89
C ALA A 318 -18.74 12.23 -11.48
N PHE A 319 -19.23 11.64 -12.58
CA PHE A 319 -18.53 10.52 -13.25
C PHE A 319 -17.21 10.97 -13.88
N GLU A 320 -17.18 12.13 -14.55
CA GLU A 320 -15.93 12.72 -15.04
C GLU A 320 -14.96 13.06 -13.91
N SER A 321 -15.47 13.60 -12.78
CA SER A 321 -14.63 13.91 -11.61
C SER A 321 -13.96 12.63 -11.07
N LEU A 322 -14.69 11.50 -10.95
CA LEU A 322 -14.12 10.22 -10.50
C LEU A 322 -12.98 9.73 -11.42
N MET A 323 -13.12 9.89 -12.72
CA MET A 323 -12.06 9.53 -13.67
C MET A 323 -10.85 10.47 -13.52
N ASN A 324 -11.08 11.79 -13.48
CA ASN A 324 -10.02 12.77 -13.34
C ASN A 324 -9.28 12.62 -12.01
N GLU A 325 -10.00 12.43 -10.89
CA GLU A 325 -9.37 12.15 -9.60
C GLU A 325 -8.46 10.91 -9.66
N ALA A 326 -8.88 9.86 -10.36
CA ALA A 326 -8.08 8.64 -10.52
C ALA A 326 -6.89 8.80 -11.48
N ILE A 327 -6.99 9.68 -12.48
CA ILE A 327 -5.91 10.01 -13.42
C ILE A 327 -4.85 10.88 -12.75
N ASP A 328 -5.29 11.90 -12.00
CA ASP A 328 -4.45 12.95 -11.42
C ASP A 328 -3.85 12.55 -10.07
N ILE A 329 -3.88 11.26 -9.68
CA ILE A 329 -3.28 10.81 -8.42
C ILE A 329 -1.79 11.13 -8.40
N GLU A 330 -1.37 12.01 -7.48
CA GLU A 330 0.01 12.14 -7.08
C GLU A 330 0.34 11.06 -6.05
N TYR A 331 1.25 10.16 -6.39
CA TYR A 331 1.60 9.05 -5.51
C TYR A 331 2.41 9.52 -4.31
N GLU A 332 1.80 9.44 -3.13
CA GLU A 332 2.45 9.72 -1.84
C GLU A 332 2.69 8.42 -1.08
N HIS A 333 3.97 8.04 -0.96
CA HIS A 333 4.35 6.74 -0.36
C HIS A 333 4.03 6.63 1.13
N THR A 334 3.83 7.75 1.80
CA THR A 334 3.46 7.83 3.22
C THR A 334 1.95 7.91 3.45
N ASP A 335 1.16 8.04 2.37
CA ASP A 335 -0.30 8.08 2.41
C ASP A 335 -0.92 7.21 1.29
N LEU A 336 -0.64 5.91 1.36
CA LEU A 336 -1.17 4.94 0.40
C LEU A 336 -2.70 4.87 0.42
N GLN A 337 -3.30 5.04 1.59
CA GLN A 337 -4.74 4.91 1.78
C GLN A 337 -5.53 5.88 0.90
N SER A 338 -5.09 7.15 0.79
CA SER A 338 -5.78 8.16 -0.02
C SER A 338 -5.83 7.78 -1.50
N ALA A 339 -4.72 7.32 -2.07
CA ALA A 339 -4.66 6.88 -3.46
C ALA A 339 -5.53 5.63 -3.71
N PHE A 340 -5.46 4.63 -2.82
CA PHE A 340 -6.29 3.43 -2.93
C PHE A 340 -7.79 3.73 -2.80
N PHE A 341 -8.17 4.68 -1.96
CA PHE A 341 -9.56 5.10 -1.81
C PHE A 341 -10.11 5.79 -3.07
N ILE A 342 -9.31 6.62 -3.73
CA ILE A 342 -9.70 7.25 -5.01
C ILE A 342 -9.94 6.18 -6.08
N ILE A 343 -9.02 5.22 -6.21
CA ILE A 343 -9.15 4.11 -7.16
C ILE A 343 -10.39 3.26 -6.83
N GLU A 344 -10.64 2.97 -5.55
CA GLU A 344 -11.82 2.22 -5.09
C GLU A 344 -13.12 2.87 -5.56
N LYS A 345 -13.27 4.18 -5.36
CA LYS A 345 -14.47 4.94 -5.81
C LYS A 345 -14.68 4.82 -7.30
N PHE A 346 -13.62 5.01 -8.10
CA PHE A 346 -13.69 4.91 -9.56
C PHE A 346 -14.10 3.50 -10.01
N LEU A 347 -13.40 2.47 -9.53
CA LEU A 347 -13.67 1.08 -9.90
C LEU A 347 -15.08 0.64 -9.49
N LYS A 348 -15.55 1.04 -8.32
CA LYS A 348 -16.89 0.76 -7.84
C LYS A 348 -17.95 1.39 -8.75
N ALA A 349 -17.82 2.68 -9.04
CA ALA A 349 -18.74 3.39 -9.91
C ALA A 349 -18.81 2.77 -11.31
N LEU A 350 -17.65 2.46 -11.90
CA LEU A 350 -17.58 1.83 -13.22
C LEU A 350 -18.16 0.41 -13.22
N SER A 351 -17.83 -0.40 -12.21
CA SER A 351 -18.33 -1.76 -12.10
C SER A 351 -19.85 -1.82 -11.93
N GLU A 352 -20.42 -0.97 -11.07
CA GLU A 352 -21.85 -0.87 -10.82
C GLU A 352 -22.60 -0.43 -12.08
N LEU A 353 -22.12 0.61 -12.76
CA LEU A 353 -22.71 1.07 -14.02
C LEU A 353 -22.67 -0.03 -15.09
N TRP A 354 -21.55 -0.70 -15.29
CA TRP A 354 -21.42 -1.77 -16.29
C TRP A 354 -22.33 -2.96 -15.97
N GLN A 355 -22.46 -3.37 -14.72
CA GLN A 355 -23.38 -4.41 -14.29
C GLN A 355 -24.84 -4.02 -14.57
N MET A 356 -25.20 -2.75 -14.30
CA MET A 356 -26.53 -2.23 -14.60
C MET A 356 -26.82 -2.30 -16.11
N LEU A 357 -25.90 -1.84 -16.95
CA LEU A 357 -26.05 -1.89 -18.41
C LEU A 357 -26.20 -3.33 -18.94
N VAL A 358 -25.47 -4.29 -18.34
CA VAL A 358 -25.64 -5.72 -18.66
C VAL A 358 -27.02 -6.23 -18.31
N SER A 359 -27.66 -5.71 -17.27
CA SER A 359 -29.01 -6.15 -16.85
C SER A 359 -30.12 -5.68 -17.83
N LEU A 360 -29.83 -4.65 -18.64
CA LEU A 360 -30.81 -4.10 -19.59
C LEU A 360 -31.04 -5.04 -20.76
N ASP A 361 -32.27 -5.11 -21.24
CA ASP A 361 -32.60 -5.84 -22.46
C ASP A 361 -32.03 -5.20 -23.71
N TYR A 362 -31.92 -3.87 -23.73
CA TYR A 362 -31.41 -3.08 -24.86
C TYR A 362 -30.42 -2.02 -24.36
N ILE A 363 -29.26 -1.96 -24.97
CA ILE A 363 -28.28 -0.90 -24.73
C ILE A 363 -28.68 0.31 -25.62
N GLY A 364 -28.59 1.53 -25.08
CA GLY A 364 -28.83 2.76 -25.84
C GLY A 364 -30.30 3.19 -25.91
N ARG A 365 -31.17 2.62 -25.10
CA ARG A 365 -32.57 3.10 -24.93
C ARG A 365 -32.72 3.80 -23.60
N HIS A 366 -33.26 5.03 -23.65
CA HIS A 366 -33.58 5.80 -22.44
C HIS A 366 -34.72 5.16 -21.64
N LYS A 367 -34.75 5.38 -20.32
CA LYS A 367 -35.77 4.82 -19.40
C LYS A 367 -37.20 5.17 -19.86
N ASP A 368 -37.42 6.36 -20.36
CA ASP A 368 -38.75 6.82 -20.81
C ASP A 368 -39.29 6.08 -22.04
N ASN A 369 -38.43 5.36 -22.77
CA ASN A 369 -38.79 4.59 -23.94
C ASN A 369 -39.01 3.09 -23.68
N ILE A 370 -38.91 2.64 -22.42
CA ILE A 370 -39.09 1.23 -22.04
C ILE A 370 -40.55 1.02 -21.59
N VAL A 371 -41.36 0.46 -22.48
CA VAL A 371 -42.67 -0.08 -22.12
C VAL A 371 -42.47 -1.40 -21.36
N ILE A 372 -42.80 -1.43 -20.07
CA ILE A 372 -42.70 -2.63 -19.23
C ILE A 372 -43.75 -3.62 -19.70
N GLY A 373 -43.38 -4.55 -20.57
CA GLY A 373 -44.17 -5.70 -20.91
C GLY A 373 -43.87 -6.83 -19.89
N GLU A 374 -44.84 -7.21 -19.08
CA GLU A 374 -44.71 -8.40 -18.22
C GLU A 374 -44.42 -9.65 -19.06
N ARG A 375 -43.19 -10.16 -18.98
CA ARG A 375 -42.86 -11.49 -19.53
C ARG A 375 -42.93 -12.54 -18.42
N LYS A 376 -43.83 -13.50 -18.58
CA LYS A 376 -43.82 -14.74 -17.81
C LYS A 376 -42.52 -15.51 -18.07
N TYR A 377 -41.76 -15.76 -17.03
CA TYR A 377 -40.56 -16.60 -17.07
C TYR A 377 -40.95 -18.05 -17.37
N SER A 378 -40.43 -18.63 -18.42
CA SER A 378 -40.37 -20.09 -18.60
C SER A 378 -38.98 -20.57 -18.17
N ASP A 379 -38.96 -21.33 -17.10
CA ASP A 379 -37.80 -21.94 -16.46
C ASP A 379 -37.21 -23.01 -17.41
N ASN A 380 -36.04 -22.73 -18.00
CA ASN A 380 -35.28 -23.72 -18.76
C ASN A 380 -33.86 -23.80 -18.18
N ARG A 381 -33.72 -24.74 -17.21
CA ARG A 381 -32.43 -25.06 -16.58
C ARG A 381 -31.54 -25.83 -17.56
N GLY A 382 -30.70 -25.10 -18.29
CA GLY A 382 -29.54 -25.67 -18.97
C GLY A 382 -28.27 -25.49 -18.10
N LYS A 383 -27.70 -26.61 -17.65
CA LYS A 383 -26.41 -26.63 -16.96
C LYS A 383 -25.33 -26.14 -17.90
N SER A 384 -24.74 -24.95 -17.66
CA SER A 384 -23.48 -24.53 -18.24
C SER A 384 -22.39 -24.70 -17.19
N THR A 385 -21.44 -25.56 -17.45
CA THR A 385 -20.16 -25.64 -16.75
C THR A 385 -19.29 -24.46 -17.21
N GLU A 386 -19.45 -23.32 -16.55
CA GLU A 386 -18.53 -22.20 -16.74
C GLU A 386 -17.30 -22.42 -15.87
N TRP A 387 -16.18 -22.58 -16.55
CA TRP A 387 -14.84 -22.62 -15.94
C TRP A 387 -14.41 -21.18 -15.63
N THR A 388 -14.30 -20.83 -14.35
CA THR A 388 -13.75 -19.55 -13.90
C THR A 388 -12.29 -19.73 -13.51
N PRO A 389 -11.35 -18.87 -13.98
CA PRO A 389 -9.90 -19.01 -13.74
C PRO A 389 -9.46 -18.82 -12.29
N PHE A 390 -10.37 -18.48 -11.35
CA PHE A 390 -10.05 -18.07 -9.99
C PHE A 390 -10.51 -19.00 -8.87
N ASP A 391 -11.06 -20.21 -9.19
CA ASP A 391 -11.54 -21.17 -8.17
C ASP A 391 -10.43 -22.02 -7.52
N ARG A 392 -9.15 -21.64 -7.68
CA ARG A 392 -8.04 -22.24 -6.97
C ARG A 392 -7.13 -21.17 -6.38
N MET A 393 -7.52 -20.66 -5.23
CA MET A 393 -6.63 -20.16 -4.16
C MET A 393 -7.28 -20.42 -2.81
#